data_7f8e3ce79bb13784d6f3fa128e727a0f
#
_entry.id   7f8e3ce79bb13784d6f3fa128e727a0f
#
_cell.length_a   1.000
_cell.length_b   1.000
_cell.length_c   1.000
_cell.angle_alpha   90.00
_cell.angle_beta   90.00
_cell.angle_gamma   90.00
#
_symmetry.space_group_name_H-M   'P 1'
#
loop_
_entity.id
_entity.type
_entity.pdbx_description
1 polymer ?
#
loop_
_entity_poly.entity_id
_entity_poly.type
_entity_poly.pdbx_seq_one_letter_code
_entity_poly.pdbx_strand_id
1 'polypeptide(L)'
;MSNKSKKRTTKRELVVRIAQETGLIQQDVYDVIQKTLDYITESLANGEEVEFRNFGVFEITERKQRIGRNPNKPEQTVTIPTRKVVKFKPGKVMKHVVKGD
;
A
#
# COMPACT_ATOMS: atom_id res chain seq x y z
N MET A 1 -3.52 -23.94 16.05
CA MET A 1 -3.56 -23.23 16.15
C MET A 1 -3.82 -22.52 15.90
N SER A 2 -3.86 -22.17 15.73
CA SER A 2 -3.99 -21.37 15.66
C SER A 2 -4.17 -20.60 15.19
N ASN A 3 -4.61 -20.22 14.96
CA ASN A 3 -4.66 -19.35 14.57
C ASN A 3 -4.55 -18.42 14.82
N LYS A 4 -4.56 -18.44 14.59
CA LYS A 4 -4.21 -17.35 15.09
C LYS A 4 -4.54 -16.19 14.37
N SER A 5 -5.13 -15.31 14.96
CA SER A 5 -5.49 -14.11 14.26
C SER A 5 -4.23 -13.30 14.01
N LYS A 6 -4.13 -12.74 12.84
CA LYS A 6 -3.01 -11.88 12.51
C LYS A 6 -3.17 -10.57 13.24
N LYS A 7 -2.11 -10.12 13.86
CA LYS A 7 -2.09 -8.81 14.47
C LYS A 7 -2.06 -7.74 13.38
N ARG A 8 -2.84 -6.70 13.56
CA ARG A 8 -2.87 -5.58 12.63
C ARG A 8 -2.28 -4.35 13.30
N THR A 9 -1.27 -3.78 12.67
CA THR A 9 -0.72 -2.51 13.13
C THR A 9 -1.52 -1.39 12.48
N THR A 10 -2.09 -0.53 13.30
CA THR A 10 -2.92 0.56 12.82
C THR A 10 -2.19 1.89 12.95
N LYS A 11 -2.74 2.92 12.29
CA LYS A 11 -2.19 4.26 12.40
C LYS A 11 -2.18 4.72 13.87
N ARG A 12 -3.27 4.44 14.59
CA ARG A 12 -3.36 4.82 15.99
C ARG A 12 -2.26 4.18 16.81
N GLU A 13 -2.01 2.90 16.59
CA GLU A 13 -0.96 2.19 17.32
C GLU A 13 0.40 2.79 17.04
N LEU A 14 0.67 3.15 15.78
CA LEU A 14 1.92 3.79 15.42
C LEU A 14 2.08 5.15 16.10
N VAL A 15 1.00 5.93 16.14
CA VAL A 15 1.05 7.24 16.77
C VAL A 15 1.46 7.11 18.24
N VAL A 16 0.81 6.20 18.97
CA VAL A 16 1.08 6.03 20.40
C VAL A 16 2.53 5.56 20.58
N ARG A 17 2.93 4.58 19.82
CA ARG A 17 4.27 3.99 19.99
C ARG A 17 5.36 4.97 19.64
N ILE A 18 5.21 5.71 18.54
CA ILE A 18 6.22 6.68 18.14
C ILE A 18 6.29 7.83 19.14
N ALA A 19 5.14 8.29 19.63
CA ALA A 19 5.12 9.35 20.62
C ALA A 19 5.88 8.92 21.87
N GLN A 20 5.68 7.68 22.31
CA GLN A 20 6.40 7.17 23.47
C GLN A 20 7.90 7.08 23.25
N GLU A 21 8.31 6.65 22.06
CA GLU A 21 9.73 6.47 21.78
C GLU A 21 10.45 7.79 21.54
N THR A 22 9.78 8.78 21.01
CA THR A 22 10.41 10.05 20.65
C THR A 22 10.20 11.16 21.65
N GLY A 23 9.21 10.99 22.55
CA GLY A 23 8.82 12.06 23.48
C GLY A 23 7.98 13.12 22.83
N LEU A 24 7.58 12.95 21.60
CA LEU A 24 6.73 13.92 20.92
C LEU A 24 5.26 13.77 21.37
N ILE A 25 4.52 14.85 21.20
CA ILE A 25 3.09 14.85 21.53
C ILE A 25 2.35 14.00 20.51
N GLN A 26 1.40 13.18 20.97
CA GLN A 26 0.67 12.29 20.09
C GLN A 26 0.00 13.03 18.92
N GLN A 27 -0.55 14.22 19.19
CA GLN A 27 -1.21 14.98 18.13
C GLN A 27 -0.21 15.33 17.01
N ASP A 28 1.01 15.73 17.39
CA ASP A 28 2.02 16.08 16.41
C ASP A 28 2.44 14.86 15.58
N VAL A 29 2.60 13.71 16.25
CA VAL A 29 2.92 12.48 15.55
C VAL A 29 1.81 12.11 14.57
N TYR A 30 0.57 12.21 15.03
CA TYR A 30 -0.58 11.93 14.18
C TYR A 30 -0.55 12.81 12.92
N ASP A 31 -0.32 14.11 13.13
CA ASP A 31 -0.32 15.06 12.01
C ASP A 31 0.75 14.71 10.98
N VAL A 32 1.95 14.36 11.45
CA VAL A 32 3.05 13.99 10.55
C VAL A 32 2.70 12.72 9.77
N ILE A 33 2.21 11.71 10.45
CA ILE A 33 1.85 10.46 9.79
C ILE A 33 0.73 10.70 8.78
N GLN A 34 -0.30 11.43 9.19
CA GLN A 34 -1.44 11.67 8.31
C GLN A 34 -1.02 12.43 7.06
N LYS A 35 -0.20 13.46 7.22
CA LYS A 35 0.27 14.22 6.07
C LYS A 35 1.15 13.37 5.16
N THR A 36 1.97 12.51 5.74
CA THR A 36 2.78 11.60 4.93
C THR A 36 1.90 10.72 4.05
N LEU A 37 0.85 10.14 4.65
CA LEU A 37 -0.05 9.29 3.90
C LEU A 37 -0.82 10.09 2.84
N ASP A 38 -1.23 11.31 3.18
CA ASP A 38 -1.93 12.15 2.23
C ASP A 38 -1.06 12.49 1.03
N TYR A 39 0.19 12.82 1.25
CA TYR A 39 1.10 13.15 0.15
C TYR A 39 1.43 11.93 -0.70
N ILE A 40 1.56 10.76 -0.08
CA ILE A 40 1.75 9.53 -0.86
C ILE A 40 0.56 9.34 -1.79
N THR A 41 -0.65 9.48 -1.26
CA THR A 41 -1.86 9.32 -2.03
C THR A 41 -1.93 10.33 -3.17
N GLU A 42 -1.61 11.58 -2.87
CA GLU A 42 -1.66 12.64 -3.86
C GLU A 42 -0.68 12.40 -5.01
N SER A 43 0.56 12.01 -4.66
CA SER A 43 1.56 11.74 -5.68
C SER A 43 1.12 10.61 -6.59
N LEU A 44 0.60 9.54 -6.01
CA LEU A 44 0.13 8.41 -6.80
C LEU A 44 -1.07 8.79 -7.68
N ALA A 45 -1.96 9.64 -7.15
CA ALA A 45 -3.09 10.13 -7.95
C ALA A 45 -2.61 10.92 -9.16
N ASN A 46 -1.47 11.58 -9.04
CA ASN A 46 -0.87 12.33 -10.13
C ASN A 46 0.02 11.48 -11.04
N GLY A 47 0.07 10.18 -10.79
CA GLY A 47 0.84 9.26 -11.61
C GLY A 47 2.32 9.21 -11.27
N GLU A 48 2.71 9.74 -10.12
CA GLU A 48 4.09 9.76 -9.68
C GLU A 48 4.40 8.60 -8.76
N GLU A 49 5.63 8.12 -8.84
CA GLU A 49 6.09 7.10 -7.90
C GLU A 49 6.50 7.75 -6.59
N VAL A 50 6.37 7.00 -5.50
CA VAL A 50 6.84 7.46 -4.20
C VAL A 50 7.82 6.42 -3.67
N GLU A 51 9.06 6.84 -3.46
CA GLU A 51 10.09 5.92 -2.99
C GLU A 51 10.58 6.34 -1.62
N PHE A 52 10.64 5.36 -0.71
CA PHE A 52 11.31 5.53 0.57
C PHE A 52 12.51 4.58 0.55
N ARG A 53 13.68 5.17 0.54
CA ARG A 53 14.92 4.42 0.42
C ARG A 53 15.00 3.33 1.48
N ASN A 54 15.38 2.12 1.06
CA ASN A 54 15.51 0.95 1.92
C ASN A 54 14.18 0.40 2.43
N PHE A 55 13.08 1.08 2.11
CA PHE A 55 11.77 0.63 2.52
C PHE A 55 11.02 0.05 1.32
N GLY A 56 10.82 0.84 0.29
CA GLY A 56 10.12 0.37 -0.88
C GLY A 56 9.62 1.50 -1.75
N VAL A 57 8.93 1.10 -2.80
CA VAL A 57 8.40 2.03 -3.79
C VAL A 57 6.93 1.77 -3.99
N PHE A 58 6.14 2.85 -3.93
CA PHE A 58 4.73 2.80 -4.34
C PHE A 58 4.67 3.30 -5.77
N GLU A 59 3.99 2.57 -6.62
CA GLU A 59 3.89 2.96 -8.02
C GLU A 59 2.52 2.67 -8.56
N ILE A 60 2.20 3.29 -9.68
CA ILE A 60 0.97 3.04 -10.40
C ILE A 60 1.28 2.10 -11.54
N THR A 61 0.50 1.03 -11.67
CA THR A 61 0.58 0.17 -12.83
C THR A 61 -0.79 0.16 -13.49
N GLU A 62 -0.79 -0.07 -14.78
CA GLU A 62 -2.01 -0.18 -15.54
C GLU A 62 -2.26 -1.63 -15.88
N ARG A 63 -3.43 -2.10 -15.56
CA ARG A 63 -3.84 -3.41 -16.00
C ARG A 63 -4.39 -3.27 -17.40
N LYS A 64 -3.84 -4.05 -18.31
CA LYS A 64 -4.23 -3.96 -19.70
C LYS A 64 -5.68 -4.36 -19.88
N GLN A 65 -6.33 -3.74 -20.86
CA GLN A 65 -7.64 -4.15 -21.30
C GLN A 65 -7.62 -5.61 -21.74
N ARG A 66 -8.64 -6.32 -21.37
CA ARG A 66 -8.74 -7.72 -21.76
C ARG A 66 -10.17 -8.06 -22.06
N ILE A 67 -10.37 -9.18 -22.76
CA ILE A 67 -11.69 -9.63 -23.15
C ILE A 67 -12.04 -10.84 -22.31
N GLY A 68 -13.19 -10.74 -21.64
CA GLY A 68 -13.71 -11.85 -20.86
C GLY A 68 -14.89 -12.47 -21.59
N ARG A 69 -15.32 -13.62 -21.12
CA ARG A 69 -16.46 -14.31 -21.69
C ARG A 69 -17.59 -14.38 -20.68
N ASN A 70 -18.81 -14.23 -21.20
CA ASN A 70 -19.98 -14.37 -20.39
C ASN A 70 -20.22 -15.89 -20.18
N PRO A 71 -20.21 -16.39 -18.93
CA PRO A 71 -20.36 -17.83 -18.70
C PRO A 71 -21.73 -18.37 -19.14
N ASN A 72 -22.75 -17.53 -19.19
CA ASN A 72 -24.08 -17.97 -19.63
C ASN A 72 -24.24 -17.94 -21.14
N LYS A 73 -23.42 -17.14 -21.80
CA LYS A 73 -23.44 -17.02 -23.26
C LYS A 73 -22.01 -16.94 -23.75
N PRO A 74 -21.35 -18.09 -23.90
CA PRO A 74 -19.91 -18.10 -24.22
C PRO A 74 -19.55 -17.41 -25.53
N GLU A 75 -20.49 -17.28 -26.44
CA GLU A 75 -20.23 -16.59 -27.69
C GLU A 75 -20.16 -15.06 -27.52
N GLN A 76 -20.63 -14.54 -26.40
CA GLN A 76 -20.54 -13.12 -26.11
C GLN A 76 -19.29 -12.82 -25.31
N THR A 77 -18.63 -11.75 -25.66
CA THR A 77 -17.42 -11.32 -24.94
C THR A 77 -17.68 -10.00 -24.27
N VAL A 78 -16.97 -9.77 -23.16
CA VAL A 78 -17.06 -8.54 -22.40
C VAL A 78 -15.68 -7.91 -22.36
N THR A 79 -15.61 -6.63 -22.70
CA THR A 79 -14.33 -5.90 -22.66
C THR A 79 -14.15 -5.33 -21.27
N ILE A 80 -13.04 -5.73 -20.61
CA ILE A 80 -12.67 -5.22 -19.30
C ILE A 80 -11.71 -4.06 -19.53
N PRO A 81 -12.11 -2.83 -19.15
CA PRO A 81 -11.28 -1.66 -19.44
C PRO A 81 -9.97 -1.64 -18.67
N THR A 82 -9.02 -0.91 -19.20
CA THR A 82 -7.76 -0.63 -18.51
C THR A 82 -8.05 0.16 -17.25
N ARG A 83 -7.37 -0.21 -16.16
CA ARG A 83 -7.51 0.55 -14.94
C ARG A 83 -6.14 0.70 -14.26
N LYS A 84 -6.01 1.77 -13.53
CA LYS A 84 -4.79 2.05 -12.78
C LYS A 84 -4.91 1.45 -11.39
N VAL A 85 -3.86 0.80 -10.94
CA VAL A 85 -3.82 0.22 -9.60
C VAL A 85 -2.53 0.60 -8.92
N VAL A 86 -2.59 0.70 -7.60
CA VAL A 86 -1.41 0.99 -6.80
C VAL A 86 -0.69 -0.32 -6.51
N LYS A 87 0.62 -0.30 -6.68
CA LYS A 87 1.46 -1.46 -6.40
C LYS A 87 2.59 -1.04 -5.50
N PHE A 88 2.87 -1.84 -4.48
CA PHE A 88 3.99 -1.62 -3.59
C PHE A 88 5.07 -2.64 -3.87
N LYS A 89 6.29 -2.15 -4.12
CA LYS A 89 7.45 -3.01 -4.29
C LYS A 89 8.36 -2.84 -3.08
N PRO A 90 8.48 -3.85 -2.23
CA PRO A 90 9.36 -3.74 -1.07
C PRO A 90 10.80 -3.61 -1.50
N GLY A 91 11.55 -2.82 -0.75
CA GLY A 91 12.96 -2.66 -1.00
C GLY A 91 13.75 -3.88 -0.56
N LYS A 92 15.03 -3.88 -0.90
CA LYS A 92 15.90 -5.02 -0.63
C LYS A 92 15.99 -5.31 0.87
N VAL A 93 16.12 -4.27 1.67
CA VAL A 93 16.23 -4.44 3.13
C VAL A 93 14.95 -5.02 3.70
N MET A 94 13.80 -4.47 3.27
CA MET A 94 12.52 -4.98 3.76
C MET A 94 12.31 -6.43 3.37
N LYS A 95 12.63 -6.79 2.13
CA LYS A 95 12.49 -8.17 1.68
C LYS A 95 13.31 -9.12 2.55
N HIS A 96 14.52 -8.73 2.85
CA HIS A 96 15.42 -9.56 3.63
C HIS A 96 14.89 -9.75 5.05
N VAL A 97 14.46 -8.68 5.69
CA VAL A 97 13.96 -8.73 7.06
C VAL A 97 12.69 -9.55 7.15
N VAL A 98 11.76 -9.33 6.22
CA VAL A 98 10.47 -10.04 6.24
C VAL A 98 10.66 -11.51 5.95
N LYS A 99 11.58 -11.84 5.06
CA LYS A 99 11.85 -13.22 4.70
C LYS A 99 12.47 -14.00 5.86
N GLY A 100 13.16 -13.32 6.74
CA GLY A 100 13.72 -13.96 7.92
C GLY A 100 15.07 -14.61 7.71
N ASP A 101 15.77 -14.27 6.64
CA ASP A 101 17.11 -14.84 6.34
C ASP A 101 18.21 -14.06 6.97
#